data_077d0f25f62b31da4fcf24e49002c217
#
_entry.id   077d0f25f62b31da4fcf24e49002c217
#
_cell.length_a   1.000
_cell.length_b   1.000
_cell.length_c   1.000
_cell.angle_alpha   90.00
_cell.angle_beta   90.00
_cell.angle_gamma   90.00
#
_symmetry.space_group_name_H-M   'P 1'
#
loop_
_entity.id
_entity.type
_entity.pdbx_description
1 polymer ?
#
loop_
_entity_poly.entity_id
_entity_poly.type
_entity_poly.pdbx_seq_one_letter_code
_entity_poly.pdbx_strand_id
1 'polypeptide(L)'
;MENNNVIYGINGPVVTVKNTDSFEMMEMVHVGKQKLVGEIIGITDDITTIQVYEETTGLKPGDPVEGTGAPMNVLLGPGIIDNIFDGIERPLKAIEEEAGAFINRGSSVSALDDKKLWNVTMKVKVGDKLEGGQIYATLPETPIIEHRLMVPPELSGEVVKVNPNGDYKLFDTVVVIKDDEGVEHNLTLCQQWPIRTSRPVKERLTSSVPLITGQRVIDTLFPIAKGGTAAIPGGFGTGKTMTQHQLAKWCDADIIIYVGCGERGNEMSQVLEEFSELIDPKSQRPMTDRTVLIANTSNMPVAAREASIYTGITLGEYYRDMGYHVAMMADSTSRWAEALREISGRLEEMPAEEGFPAYLPSRLAEFYERGGRAEVLSGEGSVTLIGAVSPQGSDFSEPVTQNTKRFTRCFWALDKALAYSRHYPAINWMDSYSEYFNDLDPWFKENLGEDFIEYRNRISALLQEESSLMEIVKLIGSDVLPDDQKLVIETARVIRVGFLQQNAFHADDTYVPLEKQKLMMKTILHLHAKAKDIVAQNIPLSKILNLGLFDKLTKMKYDIPNSKPEMFDDYIKEIDEKLAAIS
;
A
#
# COMPACT_ATOMS: atom_id res chain seq x y z
N MET A 1 14.12 34.85 -30.51
CA MET A 1 14.47 35.52 -29.26
C MET A 1 15.20 34.45 -28.44
N GLU A 2 16.47 34.70 -28.08
CA GLU A 2 17.21 33.79 -27.21
C GLU A 2 16.45 33.73 -25.90
N ASN A 3 16.04 32.54 -25.52
CA ASN A 3 15.35 32.25 -24.25
C ASN A 3 16.39 32.45 -23.14
N ASN A 4 16.43 33.64 -22.56
CA ASN A 4 17.42 34.01 -21.53
C ASN A 4 16.99 33.60 -20.11
N ASN A 5 16.25 32.50 -19.97
CA ASN A 5 15.93 31.97 -18.65
C ASN A 5 17.19 31.36 -18.03
N VAL A 6 17.72 32.06 -17.05
CA VAL A 6 18.95 31.65 -16.34
C VAL A 6 18.70 31.64 -14.83
N ILE A 7 19.43 30.79 -14.15
CA ILE A 7 19.39 30.70 -12.71
C ILE A 7 19.77 32.06 -12.10
N TYR A 8 18.90 32.58 -11.25
CA TYR A 8 19.13 33.78 -10.44
C TYR A 8 19.70 33.44 -9.05
N GLY A 9 19.10 32.46 -8.37
CA GLY A 9 19.51 32.04 -7.04
C GLY A 9 19.35 30.55 -6.82
N ILE A 10 20.09 30.00 -5.86
CA ILE A 10 20.07 28.57 -5.50
C ILE A 10 20.03 28.46 -3.99
N ASN A 11 19.05 27.73 -3.45
CA ASN A 11 18.93 27.42 -2.04
C ASN A 11 18.61 25.93 -1.85
N GLY A 12 19.66 25.09 -1.78
CA GLY A 12 19.50 23.63 -1.76
C GLY A 12 18.78 23.12 -3.01
N PRO A 13 17.67 22.37 -2.89
CA PRO A 13 16.92 21.88 -4.04
C PRO A 13 16.04 22.96 -4.70
N VAL A 14 15.98 24.17 -4.16
CA VAL A 14 15.18 25.27 -4.71
C VAL A 14 16.06 26.20 -5.53
N VAL A 15 15.66 26.41 -6.78
CA VAL A 15 16.30 27.30 -7.74
C VAL A 15 15.32 28.39 -8.15
N THR A 16 15.80 29.60 -8.28
CA THR A 16 14.98 30.74 -8.73
C THR A 16 15.47 31.29 -10.06
N VAL A 17 14.55 31.71 -10.90
CA VAL A 17 14.78 32.33 -12.21
C VAL A 17 14.04 33.67 -12.25
N LYS A 18 14.69 34.71 -12.81
CA LYS A 18 13.99 35.95 -13.18
C LYS A 18 13.43 35.81 -14.57
N ASN A 19 12.27 36.40 -14.83
CA ASN A 19 11.59 36.34 -16.12
C ASN A 19 10.59 35.18 -16.23
N THR A 20 9.37 35.43 -15.75
CA THR A 20 8.34 34.42 -15.54
C THR A 20 7.41 34.16 -16.72
N ASP A 21 7.51 34.96 -17.79
CA ASP A 21 6.54 34.96 -18.90
C ASP A 21 6.59 33.72 -19.80
N SER A 22 7.58 32.82 -19.58
CA SER A 22 7.83 31.64 -20.41
C SER A 22 7.51 30.31 -19.73
N PHE A 23 7.07 30.30 -18.47
CA PHE A 23 6.84 29.10 -17.70
C PHE A 23 5.40 29.00 -17.20
N GLU A 24 4.91 27.77 -17.10
CA GLU A 24 3.61 27.45 -16.48
C GLU A 24 3.77 26.81 -15.10
N MET A 25 2.77 26.96 -14.24
CA MET A 25 2.75 26.27 -12.94
C MET A 25 2.76 24.76 -13.14
N MET A 26 3.58 24.07 -12.34
CA MET A 26 3.77 22.61 -12.39
C MET A 26 4.46 22.10 -13.66
N GLU A 27 4.99 23.00 -14.50
CA GLU A 27 5.76 22.62 -15.68
C GLU A 27 7.08 21.94 -15.27
N MET A 28 7.43 20.85 -15.95
CA MET A 28 8.74 20.23 -15.85
C MET A 28 9.79 21.07 -16.60
N VAL A 29 10.94 21.29 -15.98
CA VAL A 29 12.06 22.06 -16.55
C VAL A 29 13.37 21.32 -16.45
N HIS A 30 14.29 21.64 -17.35
CA HIS A 30 15.67 21.20 -17.31
C HIS A 30 16.56 22.32 -16.80
N VAL A 31 17.22 22.09 -15.66
CA VAL A 31 18.01 23.09 -14.93
C VAL A 31 19.50 22.87 -15.13
N GLY A 32 20.19 23.90 -15.57
CA GLY A 32 21.62 23.91 -15.77
C GLY A 32 22.10 23.16 -17.01
N LYS A 33 23.41 23.18 -17.25
CA LYS A 33 24.07 22.52 -18.41
C LYS A 33 23.90 20.99 -18.38
N GLN A 34 23.71 20.40 -17.20
CA GLN A 34 23.51 18.97 -17.01
C GLN A 34 22.06 18.55 -17.21
N LYS A 35 21.14 19.51 -17.44
CA LYS A 35 19.70 19.27 -17.63
C LYS A 35 19.05 18.52 -16.47
N LEU A 36 19.34 18.95 -15.22
CA LEU A 36 18.72 18.36 -14.05
C LEU A 36 17.20 18.56 -14.10
N VAL A 37 16.46 17.52 -13.74
CA VAL A 37 15.00 17.58 -13.74
C VAL A 37 14.50 18.47 -12.61
N GLY A 38 13.61 19.39 -12.91
CA GLY A 38 12.95 20.27 -11.94
C GLY A 38 11.48 20.52 -12.32
N GLU A 39 10.74 21.08 -11.39
CA GLU A 39 9.31 21.43 -11.53
C GLU A 39 9.08 22.85 -11.02
N ILE A 40 8.28 23.61 -11.74
CA ILE A 40 7.84 24.95 -11.34
C ILE A 40 6.86 24.83 -10.18
N ILE A 41 7.21 25.34 -9.01
CA ILE A 41 6.38 25.26 -7.80
C ILE A 41 5.84 26.61 -7.33
N GLY A 42 6.26 27.69 -7.98
CA GLY A 42 5.78 29.04 -7.67
C GLY A 42 6.16 30.05 -8.75
N ILE A 43 5.23 30.91 -9.08
CA ILE A 43 5.44 32.03 -10.00
C ILE A 43 4.93 33.29 -9.32
N THR A 44 5.78 34.29 -9.20
CA THR A 44 5.44 35.65 -8.75
C THR A 44 5.77 36.65 -9.85
N ASP A 45 5.47 37.93 -9.66
CA ASP A 45 5.68 38.96 -10.69
C ASP A 45 7.11 39.01 -11.27
N ASP A 46 8.12 38.74 -10.45
CA ASP A 46 9.53 38.85 -10.84
C ASP A 46 10.32 37.54 -10.80
N ILE A 47 9.79 36.49 -10.13
CA ILE A 47 10.55 35.29 -9.82
C ILE A 47 9.73 34.03 -10.07
N THR A 48 10.29 33.10 -10.82
CA THR A 48 9.86 31.70 -10.91
C THR A 48 10.68 30.84 -9.97
N THR A 49 10.02 30.07 -9.13
CA THR A 49 10.65 29.15 -8.18
C THR A 49 10.54 27.73 -8.70
N ILE A 50 11.67 27.03 -8.74
CA ILE A 50 11.84 25.69 -9.27
C ILE A 50 12.30 24.76 -8.14
N GLN A 51 11.66 23.63 -7.99
CA GLN A 51 12.11 22.51 -7.17
C GLN A 51 12.89 21.53 -8.04
N VAL A 52 14.16 21.30 -7.74
CA VAL A 52 15.02 20.38 -8.50
C VAL A 52 15.00 19.01 -7.84
N TYR A 53 14.78 17.97 -8.63
CA TYR A 53 14.67 16.57 -8.18
C TYR A 53 16.00 15.85 -8.05
N GLU A 54 17.10 16.52 -8.44
CA GLU A 54 18.45 16.00 -8.34
C GLU A 54 19.32 16.91 -7.47
N GLU A 55 20.53 16.46 -7.16
CA GLU A 55 21.46 17.26 -6.36
C GLU A 55 21.92 18.50 -7.12
N THR A 56 21.75 19.68 -6.54
CA THR A 56 22.04 20.98 -7.14
C THR A 56 23.49 21.43 -7.01
N THR A 57 24.35 20.65 -6.33
CA THR A 57 25.78 20.99 -6.16
C THR A 57 26.44 21.20 -7.53
N GLY A 58 27.10 22.34 -7.71
CA GLY A 58 27.78 22.69 -8.96
C GLY A 58 26.96 23.53 -9.94
N LEU A 59 25.64 23.71 -9.73
CA LEU A 59 24.86 24.73 -10.43
C LEU A 59 25.35 26.13 -10.04
N LYS A 60 25.23 27.08 -10.97
CA LYS A 60 25.66 28.46 -10.77
C LYS A 60 24.58 29.44 -11.27
N PRO A 61 24.45 30.61 -10.63
CA PRO A 61 23.74 31.71 -11.25
C PRO A 61 24.25 31.98 -12.66
N GLY A 62 23.32 32.14 -13.60
CA GLY A 62 23.64 32.28 -15.03
C GLY A 62 23.61 30.97 -15.85
N ASP A 63 23.50 29.79 -15.22
CA ASP A 63 23.25 28.54 -15.94
C ASP A 63 21.84 28.53 -16.56
N PRO A 64 21.63 27.89 -17.73
CA PRO A 64 20.36 27.94 -18.45
C PRO A 64 19.26 27.13 -17.75
N VAL A 65 18.00 27.54 -17.95
CA VAL A 65 16.80 26.79 -17.58
C VAL A 65 15.90 26.68 -18.81
N GLU A 66 15.55 25.45 -19.16
CA GLU A 66 14.71 25.14 -20.33
C GLU A 66 13.38 24.54 -19.89
N GLY A 67 12.24 25.15 -20.30
CA GLY A 67 10.92 24.59 -20.10
C GLY A 67 10.63 23.44 -21.07
N THR A 68 9.80 22.49 -20.63
CA THR A 68 9.35 21.37 -21.47
C THR A 68 7.96 21.60 -22.06
N GLY A 69 7.21 22.59 -21.57
CA GLY A 69 5.82 22.85 -21.94
C GLY A 69 4.82 21.80 -21.42
N ALA A 70 5.24 20.93 -20.50
CA ALA A 70 4.40 19.88 -19.94
C ALA A 70 4.71 19.67 -18.45
N PRO A 71 3.72 19.23 -17.64
CA PRO A 71 3.95 18.90 -16.25
C PRO A 71 4.84 17.67 -16.10
N MET A 72 5.30 17.40 -14.88
CA MET A 72 6.06 16.19 -14.60
C MET A 72 5.21 14.94 -14.81
N ASN A 73 5.64 14.11 -15.77
CA ASN A 73 4.95 12.91 -16.21
C ASN A 73 5.73 11.66 -15.86
N VAL A 74 5.00 10.54 -15.77
CA VAL A 74 5.55 9.18 -15.81
C VAL A 74 5.21 8.52 -17.13
N LEU A 75 6.06 7.59 -17.54
CA LEU A 75 5.88 6.80 -18.76
C LEU A 75 5.18 5.49 -18.41
N LEU A 76 3.91 5.37 -18.78
CA LEU A 76 3.07 4.22 -18.50
C LEU A 76 3.06 3.25 -19.67
N GLY A 77 3.56 2.05 -19.48
CA GLY A 77 3.68 1.03 -20.52
C GLY A 77 4.19 -0.31 -20.00
N PRO A 78 4.37 -1.31 -20.87
CA PRO A 78 4.91 -2.60 -20.47
C PRO A 78 6.38 -2.50 -20.04
N GLY A 79 6.73 -3.23 -18.98
CA GLY A 79 8.05 -3.22 -18.37
C GLY A 79 8.13 -2.45 -17.06
N ILE A 80 7.00 -1.95 -16.56
CA ILE A 80 6.88 -1.37 -15.22
C ILE A 80 7.02 -2.47 -14.16
N ILE A 81 6.32 -3.59 -14.32
CA ILE A 81 6.41 -4.73 -13.39
C ILE A 81 7.79 -5.38 -13.48
N ASP A 82 8.29 -5.87 -12.36
CA ASP A 82 9.65 -6.42 -12.17
C ASP A 82 10.75 -5.36 -12.29
N ASN A 83 10.39 -4.07 -12.25
CA ASN A 83 11.37 -2.98 -12.30
C ASN A 83 11.50 -2.31 -10.93
N ILE A 84 12.63 -1.62 -10.76
CA ILE A 84 12.97 -0.83 -9.58
C ILE A 84 13.23 0.59 -10.05
N PHE A 85 12.37 1.52 -9.60
CA PHE A 85 12.49 2.94 -9.94
C PHE A 85 12.95 3.76 -8.74
N ASP A 86 13.46 4.94 -9.02
CA ASP A 86 13.58 5.99 -8.01
C ASP A 86 12.28 6.83 -7.92
N GLY A 87 12.30 7.89 -7.12
CA GLY A 87 11.11 8.72 -6.89
C GLY A 87 10.57 9.45 -8.12
N ILE A 88 11.33 9.56 -9.20
CA ILE A 88 10.94 10.21 -10.47
C ILE A 88 10.95 9.25 -11.66
N GLU A 89 10.72 7.97 -11.39
CA GLU A 89 10.64 6.90 -12.38
C GLU A 89 11.93 6.65 -13.17
N ARG A 90 13.11 6.91 -12.60
CA ARG A 90 14.36 6.47 -13.23
C ARG A 90 14.61 4.99 -12.91
N PRO A 91 14.87 4.13 -13.92
CA PRO A 91 15.06 2.69 -13.72
C PRO A 91 16.45 2.42 -13.13
N LEU A 92 16.50 2.04 -11.86
CA LEU A 92 17.75 1.90 -11.11
C LEU A 92 18.65 0.78 -11.66
N LYS A 93 18.07 -0.34 -12.11
CA LYS A 93 18.84 -1.44 -12.72
C LYS A 93 19.54 -0.99 -14.01
N ALA A 94 18.83 -0.30 -14.89
CA ALA A 94 19.41 0.19 -16.15
C ALA A 94 20.47 1.27 -15.93
N ILE A 95 20.29 2.13 -14.92
CA ILE A 95 21.27 3.15 -14.53
C ILE A 95 22.54 2.48 -13.98
N GLU A 96 22.42 1.42 -13.19
CA GLU A 96 23.55 0.67 -12.66
C GLU A 96 24.36 0.00 -13.78
N GLU A 97 23.71 -0.57 -14.78
CA GLU A 97 24.36 -1.17 -15.96
C GLU A 97 25.11 -0.13 -16.79
N GLU A 98 24.58 1.09 -16.91
CA GLU A 98 25.19 2.16 -17.73
C GLU A 98 26.27 2.95 -16.99
N ALA A 99 26.03 3.30 -15.72
CA ALA A 99 26.83 4.24 -14.94
C ALA A 99 27.57 3.62 -13.74
N GLY A 100 27.34 2.34 -13.44
CA GLY A 100 27.87 1.65 -12.26
C GLY A 100 27.12 2.03 -10.97
N ALA A 101 27.80 1.92 -9.83
CA ALA A 101 27.19 2.06 -8.49
C ALA A 101 26.69 3.48 -8.14
N PHE A 102 26.89 4.47 -9.00
CA PHE A 102 26.48 5.86 -8.73
C PHE A 102 25.51 6.38 -9.78
N ILE A 103 24.45 7.04 -9.33
CA ILE A 103 23.53 7.73 -10.22
C ILE A 103 24.17 9.03 -10.69
N ASN A 104 24.49 9.11 -11.98
CA ASN A 104 25.03 10.32 -12.58
C ASN A 104 23.92 11.38 -12.70
N ARG A 105 24.30 12.64 -12.46
CA ARG A 105 23.39 13.79 -12.60
C ARG A 105 22.99 13.98 -14.06
N GLY A 106 21.73 14.31 -14.28
CA GLY A 106 21.21 14.50 -15.64
C GLY A 106 21.22 13.23 -16.48
N SER A 107 21.25 12.03 -15.86
CA SER A 107 21.10 10.76 -16.56
C SER A 107 19.76 10.71 -17.28
N SER A 108 19.78 10.49 -18.58
CA SER A 108 18.61 10.48 -19.47
C SER A 108 18.23 9.05 -19.91
N VAL A 109 18.40 8.08 -19.03
CA VAL A 109 17.95 6.70 -19.29
C VAL A 109 16.43 6.68 -19.41
N SER A 110 15.90 6.03 -20.46
CA SER A 110 14.45 5.86 -20.60
C SER A 110 13.88 5.11 -19.41
N ALA A 111 12.73 5.54 -18.90
CA ALA A 111 12.06 4.90 -17.78
C ALA A 111 11.75 3.42 -18.06
N LEU A 112 11.40 3.10 -19.29
CA LEU A 112 11.12 1.75 -19.77
C LEU A 112 12.08 1.37 -20.90
N ASP A 113 12.35 0.06 -21.07
CA ASP A 113 13.25 -0.44 -22.11
C ASP A 113 12.64 -0.24 -23.51
N ASP A 114 13.17 0.72 -24.26
CA ASP A 114 12.76 1.09 -25.61
C ASP A 114 13.26 0.13 -26.70
N LYS A 115 14.16 -0.78 -26.35
CA LYS A 115 14.74 -1.76 -27.28
C LYS A 115 14.04 -3.10 -27.24
N LYS A 116 13.38 -3.41 -26.12
CA LYS A 116 12.67 -4.67 -25.91
C LYS A 116 11.53 -4.81 -26.89
N LEU A 117 11.39 -6.01 -27.47
CA LEU A 117 10.27 -6.38 -28.31
C LEU A 117 9.19 -7.05 -27.47
N TRP A 118 7.95 -6.60 -27.68
CA TRP A 118 6.75 -7.11 -27.01
C TRP A 118 5.83 -7.76 -28.02
N ASN A 119 5.38 -8.96 -27.77
CA ASN A 119 4.44 -9.66 -28.64
C ASN A 119 3.02 -9.16 -28.40
N VAL A 120 2.51 -8.34 -29.33
CA VAL A 120 1.25 -7.62 -29.20
C VAL A 120 0.14 -8.34 -29.97
N THR A 121 -1.00 -8.52 -29.30
CA THR A 121 -2.24 -9.03 -29.88
C THR A 121 -3.28 -7.93 -29.97
N MET A 122 -3.69 -7.56 -31.18
CA MET A 122 -4.70 -6.53 -31.40
C MET A 122 -6.09 -7.03 -31.01
N LYS A 123 -6.90 -6.17 -30.40
CA LYS A 123 -8.28 -6.47 -29.95
C LYS A 123 -9.34 -5.68 -30.71
N VAL A 124 -8.93 -4.79 -31.61
CA VAL A 124 -9.81 -3.88 -32.36
C VAL A 124 -9.63 -4.04 -33.86
N LYS A 125 -10.58 -3.53 -34.62
CA LYS A 125 -10.62 -3.54 -36.08
C LYS A 125 -10.83 -2.14 -36.63
N VAL A 126 -10.45 -1.92 -37.89
CA VAL A 126 -10.74 -0.68 -38.60
C VAL A 126 -12.25 -0.46 -38.63
N GLY A 127 -12.68 0.76 -38.27
CA GLY A 127 -14.07 1.17 -38.15
C GLY A 127 -14.65 1.07 -36.72
N ASP A 128 -13.91 0.47 -35.76
CA ASP A 128 -14.33 0.48 -34.36
C ASP A 128 -14.21 1.90 -33.79
N LYS A 129 -15.16 2.29 -32.94
CA LYS A 129 -15.06 3.52 -32.16
C LYS A 129 -14.46 3.23 -30.80
N LEU A 130 -13.45 3.98 -30.42
CA LEU A 130 -12.74 3.84 -29.17
C LEU A 130 -12.91 5.10 -28.32
N GLU A 131 -13.07 4.88 -27.01
CA GLU A 131 -13.11 5.92 -25.98
C GLU A 131 -11.86 5.81 -25.09
N GLY A 132 -11.51 6.90 -24.40
CA GLY A 132 -10.41 6.92 -23.44
C GLY A 132 -10.55 5.86 -22.37
N GLY A 133 -9.48 5.08 -22.15
CA GLY A 133 -9.46 3.94 -21.23
C GLY A 133 -9.88 2.60 -21.84
N GLN A 134 -10.36 2.56 -23.07
CA GLN A 134 -10.72 1.31 -23.74
C GLN A 134 -9.48 0.54 -24.21
N ILE A 135 -9.51 -0.78 -24.06
CA ILE A 135 -8.40 -1.67 -24.44
C ILE A 135 -8.40 -1.85 -25.96
N TYR A 136 -7.26 -1.58 -26.62
CA TYR A 136 -7.08 -1.82 -28.04
C TYR A 136 -6.14 -2.97 -28.38
N ALA A 137 -5.28 -3.36 -27.44
CA ALA A 137 -4.36 -4.50 -27.60
C ALA A 137 -3.93 -5.07 -26.25
N THR A 138 -3.37 -6.27 -26.27
CA THR A 138 -2.81 -6.92 -25.08
C THR A 138 -1.46 -7.55 -25.39
N LEU A 139 -0.64 -7.72 -24.36
CA LEU A 139 0.65 -8.40 -24.44
C LEU A 139 1.01 -9.04 -23.08
N PRO A 140 1.79 -10.12 -23.06
CA PRO A 140 2.31 -10.69 -21.83
C PRO A 140 3.44 -9.80 -21.28
N GLU A 141 3.22 -9.09 -20.17
CA GLU A 141 4.25 -8.29 -19.51
C GLU A 141 5.15 -9.18 -18.66
N THR A 142 4.53 -10.02 -17.83
CA THR A 142 5.18 -11.10 -17.09
C THR A 142 4.42 -12.41 -17.34
N PRO A 143 4.93 -13.57 -16.89
CA PRO A 143 4.21 -14.83 -17.06
C PRO A 143 2.82 -14.89 -16.42
N ILE A 144 2.53 -13.99 -15.47
CA ILE A 144 1.27 -13.95 -14.72
C ILE A 144 0.45 -12.68 -14.95
N ILE A 145 1.04 -11.64 -15.53
CA ILE A 145 0.36 -10.36 -15.78
C ILE A 145 0.29 -10.08 -17.28
N GLU A 146 -0.93 -10.00 -17.78
CA GLU A 146 -1.23 -9.50 -19.12
C GLU A 146 -1.33 -7.97 -19.09
N HIS A 147 -0.45 -7.31 -19.83
CA HIS A 147 -0.56 -5.87 -20.02
C HIS A 147 -1.64 -5.54 -21.03
N ARG A 148 -2.55 -4.66 -20.66
CA ARG A 148 -3.68 -4.23 -21.48
C ARG A 148 -3.45 -2.81 -21.94
N LEU A 149 -3.17 -2.65 -23.24
CA LEU A 149 -2.93 -1.35 -23.84
C LEU A 149 -4.25 -0.59 -23.99
N MET A 150 -4.33 0.58 -23.36
CA MET A 150 -5.55 1.38 -23.28
C MET A 150 -5.37 2.70 -24.03
N VAL A 151 -6.45 3.16 -24.65
CA VAL A 151 -6.52 4.52 -25.22
C VAL A 151 -6.26 5.54 -24.11
N PRO A 152 -5.35 6.53 -24.31
CA PRO A 152 -5.17 7.60 -23.34
C PRO A 152 -6.51 8.25 -22.97
N PRO A 153 -6.74 8.60 -21.69
CA PRO A 153 -8.06 9.04 -21.20
C PRO A 153 -8.66 10.25 -21.94
N GLU A 154 -7.81 11.12 -22.45
CA GLU A 154 -8.20 12.34 -23.17
C GLU A 154 -8.50 12.12 -24.66
N LEU A 155 -8.23 10.92 -25.19
CA LEU A 155 -8.42 10.62 -26.60
C LEU A 155 -9.66 9.77 -26.84
N SER A 156 -10.32 10.01 -27.96
CA SER A 156 -11.38 9.18 -28.50
C SER A 156 -11.39 9.27 -30.02
N GLY A 157 -11.89 8.27 -30.71
CA GLY A 157 -11.98 8.33 -32.17
C GLY A 157 -12.30 7.00 -32.82
N GLU A 158 -12.43 7.04 -34.14
CA GLU A 158 -12.64 5.86 -34.98
C GLU A 158 -11.31 5.27 -35.43
N VAL A 159 -11.16 3.95 -35.34
CA VAL A 159 -9.96 3.24 -35.77
C VAL A 159 -9.84 3.31 -37.29
N VAL A 160 -8.80 3.96 -37.78
CA VAL A 160 -8.51 4.10 -39.23
C VAL A 160 -7.44 3.13 -39.71
N LYS A 161 -6.57 2.67 -38.81
CA LYS A 161 -5.52 1.71 -39.13
C LYS A 161 -5.20 0.81 -37.95
N VAL A 162 -5.02 -0.48 -38.19
CA VAL A 162 -4.56 -1.49 -37.23
C VAL A 162 -3.39 -2.24 -37.87
N ASN A 163 -2.25 -2.27 -37.19
CA ASN A 163 -1.11 -3.07 -37.60
C ASN A 163 -1.34 -4.55 -37.22
N PRO A 164 -0.71 -5.52 -37.90
CA PRO A 164 -0.90 -6.94 -37.63
C PRO A 164 -0.38 -7.32 -36.21
N ASN A 165 -0.84 -8.43 -35.67
CA ASN A 165 -0.25 -9.03 -34.47
C ASN A 165 1.22 -9.34 -34.71
N GLY A 166 2.06 -9.08 -33.73
CA GLY A 166 3.52 -9.30 -33.88
C GLY A 166 4.34 -8.60 -32.80
N ASP A 167 5.63 -8.54 -33.04
CA ASP A 167 6.57 -7.96 -32.10
C ASP A 167 6.78 -6.47 -32.39
N TYR A 168 6.59 -5.65 -31.36
CA TYR A 168 6.71 -4.19 -31.44
C TYR A 168 7.56 -3.65 -30.29
N LYS A 169 8.24 -2.55 -30.55
CA LYS A 169 8.94 -1.75 -29.55
C LYS A 169 7.97 -0.78 -28.86
N LEU A 170 8.40 -0.23 -27.74
CA LEU A 170 7.60 0.62 -26.87
C LEU A 170 6.91 1.80 -27.60
N PHE A 171 7.63 2.47 -28.49
CA PHE A 171 7.15 3.67 -29.22
C PHE A 171 6.63 3.36 -30.63
N ASP A 172 6.56 2.09 -31.04
CA ASP A 172 5.99 1.73 -32.34
C ASP A 172 4.49 1.98 -32.34
N THR A 173 3.98 2.59 -33.41
CA THR A 173 2.55 2.77 -33.61
C THR A 173 1.90 1.44 -33.97
N VAL A 174 0.89 1.04 -33.21
CA VAL A 174 0.15 -0.22 -33.42
C VAL A 174 -1.26 -0.01 -33.92
N VAL A 175 -1.91 1.08 -33.50
CA VAL A 175 -3.26 1.49 -33.93
C VAL A 175 -3.26 2.98 -34.21
N VAL A 176 -4.02 3.43 -35.19
CA VAL A 176 -4.27 4.85 -35.46
C VAL A 176 -5.76 5.11 -35.34
N ILE A 177 -6.14 6.07 -34.55
CA ILE A 177 -7.52 6.55 -34.39
C ILE A 177 -7.66 7.95 -34.98
N LYS A 178 -8.83 8.27 -35.46
CA LYS A 178 -9.18 9.60 -35.95
C LYS A 178 -10.30 10.20 -35.11
N ASP A 179 -10.07 11.35 -34.52
CA ASP A 179 -11.03 12.01 -33.67
C ASP A 179 -12.15 12.72 -34.49
N ASP A 180 -13.12 13.32 -33.80
CA ASP A 180 -14.25 13.99 -34.42
C ASP A 180 -13.84 15.26 -35.18
N GLU A 181 -12.67 15.84 -34.89
CA GLU A 181 -12.08 16.97 -35.58
C GLU A 181 -11.30 16.57 -36.85
N GLY A 182 -11.14 15.27 -37.06
CA GLY A 182 -10.43 14.69 -38.19
C GLY A 182 -8.91 14.54 -37.99
N VAL A 183 -8.41 14.75 -36.77
CA VAL A 183 -6.98 14.56 -36.43
C VAL A 183 -6.68 13.11 -36.18
N GLU A 184 -5.57 12.64 -36.74
CA GLU A 184 -5.09 11.26 -36.51
C GLU A 184 -4.17 11.19 -35.30
N HIS A 185 -4.46 10.26 -34.38
CA HIS A 185 -3.66 9.98 -33.19
C HIS A 185 -3.05 8.57 -33.28
N ASN A 186 -1.74 8.51 -33.09
CA ASN A 186 -1.00 7.25 -33.09
C ASN A 186 -1.01 6.64 -31.69
N LEU A 187 -1.57 5.44 -31.55
CA LEU A 187 -1.53 4.67 -30.31
C LEU A 187 -0.30 3.73 -30.35
N THR A 188 0.55 3.90 -29.35
CA THR A 188 1.79 3.13 -29.12
C THR A 188 1.63 2.20 -27.91
N LEU A 189 2.68 1.48 -27.51
CA LEU A 189 2.63 0.62 -26.32
C LEU A 189 2.69 1.38 -24.99
N CYS A 190 2.90 2.69 -25.03
CA CYS A 190 3.02 3.52 -23.83
C CYS A 190 2.25 4.84 -23.96
N GLN A 191 2.02 5.47 -22.81
CA GLN A 191 1.42 6.80 -22.70
C GLN A 191 2.08 7.55 -21.54
N GLN A 192 2.03 8.86 -21.57
CA GLN A 192 2.49 9.71 -20.48
C GLN A 192 1.30 10.17 -19.63
N TRP A 193 1.53 10.31 -18.32
CA TRP A 193 0.52 10.84 -17.40
C TRP A 193 1.15 11.71 -16.31
N PRO A 194 0.56 12.88 -15.99
CA PRO A 194 1.05 13.73 -14.91
C PRO A 194 0.91 13.05 -13.54
N ILE A 195 1.98 13.02 -12.75
CA ILE A 195 1.98 12.31 -11.47
C ILE A 195 1.03 12.91 -10.43
N ARG A 196 0.80 14.22 -10.50
CA ARG A 196 -0.05 14.94 -9.54
C ARG A 196 -1.54 14.94 -9.91
N THR A 197 -1.87 14.44 -11.09
CA THR A 197 -3.26 14.36 -11.57
C THR A 197 -3.76 12.92 -11.43
N SER A 198 -4.87 12.74 -10.72
CA SER A 198 -5.51 11.41 -10.63
C SER A 198 -6.04 10.98 -12.00
N ARG A 199 -5.91 9.70 -12.32
CA ARG A 199 -6.49 9.15 -13.56
C ARG A 199 -8.01 9.05 -13.44
N PRO A 200 -8.75 9.45 -14.47
CA PRO A 200 -10.20 9.43 -14.44
C PRO A 200 -10.73 7.98 -14.38
N VAL A 201 -11.89 7.82 -13.76
CA VAL A 201 -12.64 6.56 -13.71
C VAL A 201 -14.04 6.77 -14.21
N LYS A 202 -14.69 5.70 -14.69
CA LYS A 202 -16.08 5.78 -15.14
C LYS A 202 -17.01 6.03 -13.95
N GLU A 203 -16.88 5.23 -12.90
CA GLU A 203 -17.65 5.36 -11.67
C GLU A 203 -16.82 4.85 -10.47
N ARG A 204 -16.93 5.52 -9.32
CA ARG A 204 -16.38 5.03 -8.07
C ARG A 204 -17.37 4.07 -7.43
N LEU A 205 -16.88 2.87 -7.09
CA LEU A 205 -17.68 1.83 -6.47
C LEU A 205 -17.53 1.86 -4.95
N THR A 206 -18.54 1.32 -4.26
CA THR A 206 -18.49 1.16 -2.80
C THR A 206 -17.45 0.10 -2.40
N SER A 207 -16.84 0.29 -1.24
CA SER A 207 -15.85 -0.62 -0.66
C SER A 207 -16.52 -1.84 0.00
N SER A 208 -17.15 -2.71 -0.78
CA SER A 208 -17.99 -3.83 -0.33
C SER A 208 -17.32 -5.21 -0.42
N VAL A 209 -16.07 -5.29 -0.87
CA VAL A 209 -15.31 -6.53 -1.00
C VAL A 209 -14.04 -6.42 -0.15
N PRO A 210 -13.77 -7.37 0.78
CA PRO A 210 -12.57 -7.32 1.60
C PRO A 210 -11.32 -7.64 0.77
N LEU A 211 -10.20 -7.00 1.15
CA LEU A 211 -8.88 -7.45 0.77
C LEU A 211 -8.44 -8.51 1.79
N ILE A 212 -8.38 -9.76 1.36
CA ILE A 212 -8.00 -10.87 2.24
C ILE A 212 -6.49 -10.87 2.42
N THR A 213 -6.03 -10.84 3.66
CA THR A 213 -4.61 -10.73 3.99
C THR A 213 -4.02 -12.02 4.55
N GLY A 214 -4.85 -12.94 5.04
CA GLY A 214 -4.40 -14.13 5.76
C GLY A 214 -3.89 -13.83 7.17
N GLN A 215 -3.93 -12.57 7.61
CA GLN A 215 -3.59 -12.14 8.96
C GLN A 215 -4.86 -12.09 9.81
N ARG A 216 -4.95 -12.96 10.83
CA ARG A 216 -6.17 -13.11 11.66
C ARG A 216 -6.64 -11.81 12.29
N VAL A 217 -5.73 -11.03 12.87
CA VAL A 217 -6.08 -9.76 13.51
C VAL A 217 -6.67 -8.76 12.53
N ILE A 218 -6.19 -8.75 11.30
CA ILE A 218 -6.69 -7.85 10.26
C ILE A 218 -8.01 -8.37 9.70
N ASP A 219 -8.02 -9.58 9.17
CA ASP A 219 -9.19 -10.12 8.45
C ASP A 219 -10.43 -10.23 9.34
N THR A 220 -10.26 -10.47 10.65
CA THR A 220 -11.38 -10.63 11.58
C THR A 220 -11.73 -9.36 12.35
N LEU A 221 -10.76 -8.69 12.96
CA LEU A 221 -11.04 -7.56 13.84
C LEU A 221 -11.01 -6.21 13.11
N PHE A 222 -10.06 -6.03 12.19
CA PHE A 222 -9.82 -4.75 11.53
C PHE A 222 -9.69 -4.89 10.00
N PRO A 223 -10.70 -5.44 9.32
CA PRO A 223 -10.62 -5.72 7.90
C PRO A 223 -10.49 -4.45 7.07
N ILE A 224 -9.78 -4.57 5.96
CA ILE A 224 -9.68 -3.56 4.92
C ILE A 224 -10.43 -4.02 3.67
N ALA A 225 -11.07 -3.09 2.99
CA ALA A 225 -11.71 -3.35 1.71
C ALA A 225 -10.73 -3.22 0.55
N LYS A 226 -10.99 -3.90 -0.57
CA LYS A 226 -10.35 -3.60 -1.85
C LYS A 226 -10.67 -2.16 -2.26
N GLY A 227 -9.63 -1.39 -2.54
CA GLY A 227 -9.75 0.04 -2.74
C GLY A 227 -9.83 0.85 -1.44
N GLY A 228 -9.62 0.23 -0.29
CA GLY A 228 -9.60 0.89 1.01
C GLY A 228 -8.30 1.62 1.32
N THR A 229 -8.31 2.33 2.44
CA THR A 229 -7.16 3.07 2.96
C THR A 229 -6.85 2.63 4.39
N ALA A 230 -5.59 2.31 4.66
CA ALA A 230 -5.12 1.93 5.98
C ALA A 230 -3.85 2.67 6.38
N ALA A 231 -3.71 2.95 7.66
CA ALA A 231 -2.48 3.43 8.26
C ALA A 231 -1.89 2.37 9.20
N ILE A 232 -0.57 2.21 9.17
CA ILE A 232 0.18 1.38 10.10
C ILE A 232 1.12 2.30 10.90
N PRO A 233 0.63 2.96 11.95
CA PRO A 233 1.49 3.77 12.79
C PRO A 233 2.23 2.90 13.79
N GLY A 234 3.51 3.20 13.99
CA GLY A 234 4.32 2.50 14.97
C GLY A 234 5.71 3.09 15.09
N GLY A 235 6.27 3.05 16.29
CA GLY A 235 7.63 3.47 16.55
C GLY A 235 8.67 2.54 15.90
N PHE A 236 9.93 2.91 16.02
CA PHE A 236 11.04 2.07 15.56
C PHE A 236 11.02 0.69 16.24
N GLY A 237 11.23 -0.38 15.46
CA GLY A 237 11.31 -1.75 15.96
C GLY A 237 9.96 -2.42 16.28
N THR A 238 8.83 -1.80 15.96
CA THR A 238 7.50 -2.39 16.16
C THR A 238 7.05 -3.34 15.05
N GLY A 239 7.84 -3.49 13.99
CA GLY A 239 7.57 -4.42 12.90
C GLY A 239 6.71 -3.85 11.76
N LYS A 240 6.71 -2.52 11.52
CA LYS A 240 6.00 -1.88 10.40
C LYS A 240 6.32 -2.53 9.05
N THR A 241 7.59 -2.52 8.71
CA THR A 241 8.10 -3.07 7.43
C THR A 241 7.75 -4.56 7.29
N MET A 242 7.96 -5.36 8.35
CA MET A 242 7.58 -6.78 8.33
C MET A 242 6.08 -6.99 8.15
N THR A 243 5.25 -6.16 8.76
CA THR A 243 3.79 -6.23 8.57
C THR A 243 3.42 -5.94 7.12
N GLN A 244 4.01 -4.90 6.51
CA GLN A 244 3.79 -4.58 5.10
C GLN A 244 4.30 -5.68 4.15
N HIS A 245 5.45 -6.30 4.44
CA HIS A 245 5.96 -7.44 3.66
C HIS A 245 5.01 -8.64 3.74
N GLN A 246 4.47 -8.97 4.91
CA GLN A 246 3.48 -10.04 5.04
C GLN A 246 2.20 -9.73 4.25
N LEU A 247 1.75 -8.49 4.29
CA LEU A 247 0.60 -8.04 3.49
C LEU A 247 0.89 -8.14 1.99
N ALA A 248 2.05 -7.65 1.54
CA ALA A 248 2.47 -7.73 0.14
C ALA A 248 2.51 -9.18 -0.36
N LYS A 249 3.07 -10.08 0.44
CA LYS A 249 3.22 -11.49 0.08
C LYS A 249 1.88 -12.22 -0.03
N TRP A 250 0.96 -11.97 0.90
CA TRP A 250 -0.19 -12.83 1.11
C TRP A 250 -1.53 -12.23 0.71
N CYS A 251 -1.65 -10.90 0.60
CA CYS A 251 -2.93 -10.30 0.23
C CYS A 251 -3.40 -10.76 -1.16
N ASP A 252 -4.69 -10.74 -1.38
CA ASP A 252 -5.31 -11.18 -2.63
C ASP A 252 -5.36 -10.09 -3.72
N ALA A 253 -4.47 -9.10 -3.63
CA ALA A 253 -4.23 -8.15 -4.72
C ALA A 253 -3.49 -8.82 -5.89
N ASP A 254 -3.77 -8.35 -7.10
CA ASP A 254 -3.11 -8.86 -8.31
C ASP A 254 -1.70 -8.29 -8.47
N ILE A 255 -1.53 -7.01 -8.14
CA ILE A 255 -0.28 -6.27 -8.30
C ILE A 255 0.05 -5.55 -7.00
N ILE A 256 1.33 -5.58 -6.65
CA ILE A 256 1.88 -4.90 -5.49
C ILE A 256 2.78 -3.75 -5.96
N ILE A 257 2.58 -2.57 -5.39
CA ILE A 257 3.49 -1.44 -5.54
C ILE A 257 4.04 -1.11 -4.16
N TYR A 258 5.34 -1.26 -4.00
CA TYR A 258 6.03 -0.93 -2.75
C TYR A 258 6.87 0.33 -2.93
N VAL A 259 6.58 1.36 -2.15
CA VAL A 259 7.28 2.64 -2.17
C VAL A 259 8.07 2.80 -0.88
N GLY A 260 9.39 2.66 -0.97
CA GLY A 260 10.32 3.03 0.09
C GLY A 260 10.62 4.53 0.02
N CYS A 261 9.94 5.31 0.86
CA CYS A 261 10.04 6.76 0.88
C CYS A 261 10.91 7.22 2.05
N GLY A 262 12.15 7.60 1.76
CA GLY A 262 13.09 8.13 2.74
C GLY A 262 13.64 7.11 3.74
N GLU A 263 13.52 5.82 3.44
CA GLU A 263 14.07 4.76 4.28
C GLU A 263 15.60 4.67 4.12
N ARG A 264 16.25 3.99 5.03
CA ARG A 264 17.70 3.81 4.98
C ARG A 264 18.10 2.91 3.83
N GLY A 265 19.24 3.19 3.20
CA GLY A 265 19.72 2.41 2.06
C GLY A 265 19.88 0.91 2.37
N ASN A 266 20.36 0.55 3.56
CA ASN A 266 20.49 -0.85 3.97
C ASN A 266 19.14 -1.53 4.19
N GLU A 267 18.12 -0.83 4.69
CA GLU A 267 16.75 -1.36 4.83
C GLU A 267 16.12 -1.58 3.45
N MET A 268 16.30 -0.63 2.53
CA MET A 268 15.84 -0.80 1.14
C MET A 268 16.54 -1.94 0.43
N SER A 269 17.86 -2.10 0.58
CA SER A 269 18.58 -3.23 0.00
C SER A 269 18.06 -4.56 0.51
N GLN A 270 17.75 -4.65 1.80
CA GLN A 270 17.14 -5.85 2.39
C GLN A 270 15.74 -6.11 1.80
N VAL A 271 14.91 -5.07 1.65
CA VAL A 271 13.59 -5.19 1.00
C VAL A 271 13.71 -5.72 -0.42
N LEU A 272 14.65 -5.17 -1.21
CA LEU A 272 14.90 -5.59 -2.58
C LEU A 272 15.34 -7.06 -2.67
N GLU A 273 16.27 -7.46 -1.79
CA GLU A 273 16.74 -8.84 -1.68
C GLU A 273 15.61 -9.79 -1.29
N GLU A 274 14.86 -9.47 -0.23
CA GLU A 274 13.72 -10.27 0.21
C GLU A 274 12.66 -10.44 -0.89
N PHE A 275 12.28 -9.36 -1.59
CA PHE A 275 11.30 -9.46 -2.68
C PHE A 275 11.80 -10.27 -3.87
N SER A 276 13.10 -10.23 -4.17
CA SER A 276 13.69 -11.03 -5.24
C SER A 276 13.74 -12.53 -4.93
N GLU A 277 13.88 -12.89 -3.66
CA GLU A 277 13.92 -14.28 -3.20
C GLU A 277 12.54 -14.87 -2.89
N LEU A 278 11.54 -14.01 -2.60
CA LEU A 278 10.19 -14.46 -2.28
C LEU A 278 9.50 -15.10 -3.48
N ILE A 279 8.87 -16.24 -3.21
CA ILE A 279 7.99 -16.90 -4.16
C ILE A 279 6.54 -16.55 -3.83
N ASP A 280 5.80 -16.11 -4.84
CA ASP A 280 4.37 -15.85 -4.71
C ASP A 280 3.63 -17.18 -4.43
N PRO A 281 2.94 -17.27 -3.31
CA PRO A 281 2.31 -18.54 -2.91
C PRO A 281 1.18 -18.97 -3.84
N LYS A 282 0.60 -18.05 -4.62
CA LYS A 282 -0.50 -18.34 -5.54
C LYS A 282 0.00 -18.87 -6.87
N SER A 283 0.96 -18.19 -7.47
CA SER A 283 1.49 -18.53 -8.79
C SER A 283 2.69 -19.46 -8.76
N GLN A 284 3.34 -19.66 -7.60
CA GLN A 284 4.61 -20.38 -7.43
C GLN A 284 5.77 -19.78 -8.26
N ARG A 285 5.67 -18.48 -8.57
CA ARG A 285 6.66 -17.71 -9.30
C ARG A 285 7.28 -16.64 -8.41
N PRO A 286 8.40 -16.01 -8.82
CA PRO A 286 8.96 -14.90 -8.08
C PRO A 286 7.93 -13.79 -7.82
N MET A 287 7.95 -13.22 -6.63
CA MET A 287 7.08 -12.08 -6.28
C MET A 287 7.27 -10.89 -7.20
N THR A 288 8.46 -10.74 -7.77
CA THR A 288 8.79 -9.68 -8.71
C THR A 288 7.93 -9.72 -9.97
N ASP A 289 7.43 -10.89 -10.37
CA ASP A 289 6.54 -11.04 -11.54
C ASP A 289 5.20 -10.28 -11.40
N ARG A 290 4.85 -9.80 -10.19
CA ARG A 290 3.68 -8.97 -9.91
C ARG A 290 3.94 -7.74 -9.04
N THR A 291 5.20 -7.36 -8.88
CA THR A 291 5.61 -6.28 -7.97
C THR A 291 6.37 -5.18 -8.70
N VAL A 292 6.09 -3.94 -8.31
CA VAL A 292 6.86 -2.76 -8.69
C VAL A 292 7.47 -2.17 -7.43
N LEU A 293 8.76 -1.86 -7.47
CA LEU A 293 9.49 -1.26 -6.36
C LEU A 293 9.90 0.17 -6.71
N ILE A 294 9.62 1.10 -5.83
CA ILE A 294 10.10 2.48 -5.90
C ILE A 294 10.99 2.71 -4.69
N ALA A 295 12.27 2.95 -4.94
CA ALA A 295 13.28 3.12 -3.91
C ALA A 295 13.80 4.57 -3.91
N ASN A 296 13.33 5.36 -2.95
CA ASN A 296 13.89 6.67 -2.66
C ASN A 296 14.48 6.66 -1.24
N THR A 297 15.79 6.47 -1.15
CA THR A 297 16.47 6.37 0.14
C THR A 297 16.70 7.74 0.78
N SER A 298 17.01 7.76 2.08
CA SER A 298 17.16 8.98 2.87
C SER A 298 18.30 9.90 2.41
N ASN A 299 19.27 9.37 1.66
CA ASN A 299 20.38 10.13 1.08
C ASN A 299 20.10 10.65 -0.34
N MET A 300 18.99 10.27 -0.94
CA MET A 300 18.54 10.81 -2.23
C MET A 300 17.89 12.19 -2.06
N PRO A 301 17.76 12.98 -3.14
CA PRO A 301 17.21 14.33 -3.09
C PRO A 301 15.81 14.39 -2.48
N VAL A 302 15.57 15.43 -1.68
CA VAL A 302 14.31 15.63 -0.94
C VAL A 302 13.10 15.75 -1.87
N ALA A 303 13.27 16.45 -2.98
CA ALA A 303 12.21 16.64 -3.97
C ALA A 303 11.77 15.31 -4.61
N ALA A 304 12.72 14.43 -4.95
CA ALA A 304 12.42 13.10 -5.47
C ALA A 304 11.70 12.24 -4.42
N ARG A 305 12.02 12.41 -3.14
CA ARG A 305 11.28 11.77 -2.05
C ARG A 305 9.83 12.22 -1.99
N GLU A 306 9.59 13.52 -2.15
CA GLU A 306 8.22 14.06 -2.21
C GLU A 306 7.44 13.50 -3.41
N ALA A 307 8.07 13.39 -4.59
CA ALA A 307 7.44 12.86 -5.79
C ALA A 307 7.16 11.35 -5.73
N SER A 308 7.94 10.58 -4.98
CA SER A 308 7.92 9.10 -5.00
C SER A 308 6.53 8.50 -4.74
N ILE A 309 5.77 9.09 -3.85
CA ILE A 309 4.41 8.64 -3.50
C ILE A 309 3.46 8.88 -4.68
N TYR A 310 3.56 10.02 -5.34
CA TYR A 310 2.73 10.34 -6.52
C TYR A 310 3.08 9.45 -7.72
N THR A 311 4.37 9.16 -7.91
CA THR A 311 4.82 8.19 -8.92
C THR A 311 4.18 6.82 -8.65
N GLY A 312 4.27 6.33 -7.42
CA GLY A 312 3.70 5.03 -7.04
C GLY A 312 2.20 4.93 -7.24
N ILE A 313 1.44 5.95 -6.81
CA ILE A 313 -0.02 5.94 -6.97
C ILE A 313 -0.45 6.04 -8.43
N THR A 314 0.29 6.79 -9.26
CA THR A 314 0.00 6.88 -10.69
C THR A 314 0.20 5.55 -11.40
N LEU A 315 1.26 4.81 -11.09
CA LEU A 315 1.45 3.44 -11.58
C LEU A 315 0.32 2.53 -11.11
N GLY A 316 -0.12 2.66 -9.85
CA GLY A 316 -1.25 1.90 -9.30
C GLY A 316 -2.56 2.17 -10.04
N GLU A 317 -2.88 3.42 -10.31
CA GLU A 317 -4.07 3.83 -11.07
C GLU A 317 -4.04 3.30 -12.51
N TYR A 318 -2.86 3.26 -13.13
CA TYR A 318 -2.70 2.72 -14.47
C TYR A 318 -3.08 1.23 -14.56
N TYR A 319 -2.59 0.41 -13.63
CA TYR A 319 -2.98 -1.01 -13.57
C TYR A 319 -4.42 -1.21 -13.09
N ARG A 320 -4.96 -0.34 -12.21
CA ARG A 320 -6.39 -0.33 -11.88
C ARG A 320 -7.24 -0.15 -13.13
N ASP A 321 -6.85 0.76 -14.03
CA ASP A 321 -7.59 1.04 -15.26
C ASP A 321 -7.59 -0.15 -16.23
N MET A 322 -6.62 -1.06 -16.10
CA MET A 322 -6.63 -2.36 -16.80
C MET A 322 -7.60 -3.38 -16.18
N GLY A 323 -8.21 -3.09 -15.04
CA GLY A 323 -9.10 -4.00 -14.32
C GLY A 323 -8.39 -4.87 -13.27
N TYR A 324 -7.19 -4.49 -12.81
CA TYR A 324 -6.47 -5.17 -11.74
C TYR A 324 -6.78 -4.56 -10.37
N HIS A 325 -6.68 -5.41 -9.35
CA HIS A 325 -6.68 -4.98 -7.95
C HIS A 325 -5.24 -4.76 -7.50
N VAL A 326 -4.91 -3.51 -7.22
CA VAL A 326 -3.58 -3.09 -6.83
C VAL A 326 -3.55 -2.81 -5.32
N ALA A 327 -2.51 -3.28 -4.64
CA ALA A 327 -2.18 -2.85 -3.29
C ALA A 327 -0.89 -2.03 -3.32
N MET A 328 -0.96 -0.78 -2.90
CA MET A 328 0.18 0.10 -2.77
C MET A 328 0.56 0.27 -1.30
N MET A 329 1.81 0.03 -0.99
CA MET A 329 2.39 0.18 0.33
C MET A 329 3.43 1.29 0.32
N ALA A 330 3.29 2.26 1.22
CA ALA A 330 4.22 3.37 1.38
C ALA A 330 4.94 3.26 2.74
N ASP A 331 6.26 3.12 2.71
CA ASP A 331 7.11 3.08 3.90
C ASP A 331 8.17 4.18 3.81
N SER A 332 8.06 5.32 4.48
CA SER A 332 6.92 5.74 5.29
C SER A 332 6.39 7.10 4.86
N THR A 333 5.11 7.33 5.06
CA THR A 333 4.49 8.64 4.79
C THR A 333 5.01 9.74 5.72
N SER A 334 5.56 9.39 6.89
CA SER A 334 6.23 10.36 7.77
C SER A 334 7.46 10.97 7.11
N ARG A 335 8.24 10.18 6.37
CA ARG A 335 9.40 10.68 5.64
C ARG A 335 9.01 11.56 4.44
N TRP A 336 7.88 11.25 3.83
CA TRP A 336 7.29 12.12 2.82
C TRP A 336 6.85 13.47 3.41
N ALA A 337 6.20 13.46 4.57
CA ALA A 337 5.83 14.69 5.28
C ALA A 337 7.05 15.50 5.73
N GLU A 338 8.13 14.84 6.16
CA GLU A 338 9.42 15.51 6.44
C GLU A 338 9.99 16.19 5.19
N ALA A 339 9.87 15.57 4.01
CA ALA A 339 10.27 16.20 2.75
C ALA A 339 9.46 17.47 2.46
N LEU A 340 8.14 17.44 2.66
CA LEU A 340 7.28 18.63 2.54
C LEU A 340 7.73 19.73 3.52
N ARG A 341 8.04 19.37 4.75
CA ARG A 341 8.52 20.32 5.77
C ARG A 341 9.86 20.96 5.38
N GLU A 342 10.78 20.18 4.85
CA GLU A 342 12.07 20.69 4.39
C GLU A 342 11.92 21.64 3.20
N ILE A 343 11.09 21.28 2.22
CA ILE A 343 10.83 22.13 1.04
C ILE A 343 10.17 23.44 1.46
N SER A 344 9.12 23.38 2.28
CA SER A 344 8.41 24.59 2.74
C SER A 344 9.31 25.51 3.57
N GLY A 345 10.22 24.94 4.38
CA GLY A 345 11.22 25.71 5.12
C GLY A 345 12.22 26.46 4.21
N ARG A 346 12.61 25.84 3.09
CA ARG A 346 13.49 26.50 2.09
C ARG A 346 12.76 27.57 1.26
N LEU A 347 11.44 27.44 1.13
CA LEU A 347 10.59 28.45 0.51
C LEU A 347 10.20 29.58 1.47
N GLU A 348 10.67 29.51 2.72
CA GLU A 348 10.35 30.48 3.77
C GLU A 348 8.83 30.63 4.01
N GLU A 349 8.08 29.55 3.78
CA GLU A 349 6.65 29.51 4.07
C GLU A 349 6.40 29.51 5.58
N MET A 350 5.29 30.12 5.99
CA MET A 350 4.93 30.16 7.42
C MET A 350 4.62 28.75 7.92
N PRO A 351 5.37 28.24 8.91
CA PRO A 351 5.15 26.92 9.46
C PRO A 351 3.88 26.86 10.29
N ALA A 352 3.19 25.71 10.22
CA ALA A 352 2.12 25.33 11.12
C ALA A 352 2.65 24.48 12.29
N GLU A 353 1.83 23.58 12.81
CA GLU A 353 2.15 22.71 13.95
C GLU A 353 3.42 21.87 13.68
N GLU A 354 4.34 21.85 14.64
CA GLU A 354 5.65 21.15 14.58
C GLU A 354 6.52 21.49 13.36
N GLY A 355 6.31 22.65 12.76
CA GLY A 355 7.08 23.10 11.59
C GLY A 355 6.64 22.51 10.26
N PHE A 356 5.56 21.75 10.22
CA PHE A 356 4.98 21.29 8.97
C PHE A 356 4.25 22.41 8.22
N PRO A 357 4.15 22.34 6.88
CA PRO A 357 3.37 23.30 6.14
C PRO A 357 1.88 23.21 6.46
N ALA A 358 1.16 24.34 6.40
CA ALA A 358 -0.27 24.40 6.68
C ALA A 358 -1.11 23.52 5.72
N TYR A 359 -0.57 23.19 4.55
CA TYR A 359 -1.21 22.33 3.54
C TYR A 359 -0.91 20.83 3.70
N LEU A 360 -0.21 20.40 4.77
CA LEU A 360 0.03 18.95 5.02
C LEU A 360 -1.27 18.13 5.01
N PRO A 361 -2.37 18.55 5.67
CA PRO A 361 -3.63 17.81 5.61
C PRO A 361 -4.18 17.64 4.20
N SER A 362 -4.15 18.71 3.40
CA SER A 362 -4.63 18.68 2.01
C SER A 362 -3.82 17.72 1.15
N ARG A 363 -2.51 17.70 1.30
CA ARG A 363 -1.64 16.77 0.57
C ARG A 363 -1.86 15.31 0.94
N LEU A 364 -2.09 15.03 2.22
CA LEU A 364 -2.46 13.69 2.68
C LEU A 364 -3.84 13.28 2.13
N ALA A 365 -4.81 14.19 2.14
CA ALA A 365 -6.13 13.94 1.56
C ALA A 365 -6.04 13.63 0.07
N GLU A 366 -5.34 14.45 -0.72
CA GLU A 366 -5.12 14.24 -2.16
C GLU A 366 -4.53 12.86 -2.45
N PHE A 367 -3.57 12.40 -1.65
CA PHE A 367 -2.96 11.09 -1.80
C PHE A 367 -3.95 9.96 -1.50
N TYR A 368 -4.58 9.96 -0.33
CA TYR A 368 -5.48 8.89 0.08
C TYR A 368 -6.80 8.85 -0.72
N GLU A 369 -7.27 9.99 -1.23
CA GLU A 369 -8.44 10.06 -2.12
C GLU A 369 -8.22 9.41 -3.49
N ARG A 370 -6.97 9.23 -3.91
CA ARG A 370 -6.63 8.51 -5.15
C ARG A 370 -6.82 7.00 -5.02
N GLY A 371 -6.84 6.46 -3.81
CA GLY A 371 -7.27 5.09 -3.55
C GLY A 371 -8.76 4.92 -3.80
N GLY A 372 -9.17 3.72 -4.14
CA GLY A 372 -10.57 3.40 -4.35
C GLY A 372 -10.79 2.18 -5.24
N ARG A 373 -12.02 1.69 -5.19
CA ARG A 373 -12.56 0.70 -6.12
C ARG A 373 -13.35 1.43 -7.19
N ALA A 374 -13.17 1.08 -8.44
CA ALA A 374 -13.77 1.79 -9.55
C ALA A 374 -14.26 0.85 -10.65
N GLU A 375 -15.35 1.26 -11.32
CA GLU A 375 -15.71 0.72 -12.61
C GLU A 375 -14.86 1.40 -13.68
N VAL A 376 -14.20 0.59 -14.48
CA VAL A 376 -13.40 0.98 -15.64
C VAL A 376 -13.93 0.30 -16.89
N LEU A 377 -13.51 0.73 -18.09
CA LEU A 377 -14.03 0.14 -19.33
C LEU A 377 -13.63 -1.33 -19.52
N SER A 378 -12.58 -1.78 -18.85
CA SER A 378 -12.12 -3.17 -18.83
C SER A 378 -12.79 -4.03 -17.75
N GLY A 379 -13.71 -3.50 -16.96
CA GLY A 379 -14.38 -4.18 -15.85
C GLY A 379 -14.27 -3.42 -14.54
N GLU A 380 -13.79 -4.07 -13.50
CA GLU A 380 -13.58 -3.48 -12.18
C GLU A 380 -12.11 -3.55 -11.79
N GLY A 381 -11.61 -2.46 -11.22
CA GLY A 381 -10.27 -2.39 -10.66
C GLY A 381 -10.25 -1.62 -9.34
N SER A 382 -9.17 -1.75 -8.58
CA SER A 382 -9.02 -1.04 -7.32
C SER A 382 -7.57 -0.69 -7.02
N VAL A 383 -7.38 0.38 -6.23
CA VAL A 383 -6.11 0.72 -5.58
C VAL A 383 -6.34 0.80 -4.09
N THR A 384 -5.76 -0.12 -3.35
CA THR A 384 -5.75 -0.13 -1.89
C THR A 384 -4.48 0.53 -1.40
N LEU A 385 -4.59 1.52 -0.52
CA LEU A 385 -3.47 2.29 0.00
C LEU A 385 -3.18 1.90 1.45
N ILE A 386 -1.94 1.49 1.72
CA ILE A 386 -1.47 1.13 3.06
C ILE A 386 -0.23 1.98 3.36
N GLY A 387 -0.39 2.99 4.20
CA GLY A 387 0.68 3.90 4.58
C GLY A 387 1.26 3.59 5.96
N ALA A 388 2.56 3.33 6.03
CA ALA A 388 3.26 3.27 7.31
C ALA A 388 3.51 4.68 7.83
N VAL A 389 3.27 4.89 9.11
CA VAL A 389 3.55 6.14 9.81
C VAL A 389 4.55 5.88 10.92
N SER A 390 5.56 6.73 11.05
CA SER A 390 6.66 6.57 12.01
C SER A 390 6.67 7.72 13.03
N PRO A 391 5.71 7.76 13.97
CA PRO A 391 5.64 8.83 14.96
C PRO A 391 6.84 8.74 15.90
N GLN A 392 7.45 9.89 16.20
CA GLN A 392 8.55 9.95 17.14
C GLN A 392 8.08 9.54 18.54
N GLY A 393 8.86 8.71 19.22
CA GLY A 393 8.51 8.22 20.55
C GLY A 393 7.26 7.33 20.63
N SER A 394 6.64 6.95 19.49
CA SER A 394 5.32 6.33 19.39
C SER A 394 4.19 7.24 19.89
N ASP A 395 4.35 8.53 19.76
CA ASP A 395 3.31 9.51 20.09
C ASP A 395 2.35 9.67 18.90
N PHE A 396 1.17 9.09 19.02
CA PHE A 396 0.13 9.17 17.98
C PHE A 396 -0.57 10.54 17.93
N SER A 397 -0.25 11.48 18.81
CA SER A 397 -0.79 12.84 18.77
C SER A 397 -0.06 13.78 17.81
N GLU A 398 1.07 13.32 17.22
CA GLU A 398 1.85 14.13 16.29
C GLU A 398 1.06 14.42 14.98
N PRO A 399 1.36 15.55 14.28
CA PRO A 399 0.52 16.04 13.18
C PRO A 399 0.32 15.06 12.03
N VAL A 400 1.35 14.30 11.62
CA VAL A 400 1.24 13.37 10.49
C VAL A 400 0.30 12.23 10.82
N THR A 401 0.43 11.63 12.00
CA THR A 401 -0.46 10.56 12.46
C THR A 401 -1.89 11.04 12.60
N GLN A 402 -2.10 12.21 13.23
CA GLN A 402 -3.45 12.76 13.44
C GLN A 402 -4.13 13.10 12.12
N ASN A 403 -3.43 13.69 11.16
CA ASN A 403 -4.00 13.97 9.86
C ASN A 403 -4.22 12.68 9.05
N THR A 404 -3.32 11.71 9.13
CA THR A 404 -3.52 10.41 8.48
C THR A 404 -4.78 9.70 8.98
N LYS A 405 -5.07 9.75 10.29
CA LYS A 405 -6.32 9.21 10.88
C LYS A 405 -7.59 9.79 10.25
N ARG A 406 -7.56 11.03 9.79
CA ARG A 406 -8.74 11.68 9.18
C ARG A 406 -9.06 11.14 7.78
N PHE A 407 -8.05 10.65 7.06
CA PHE A 407 -8.18 10.27 5.66
C PHE A 407 -8.09 8.76 5.43
N THR A 408 -7.76 7.99 6.47
CA THR A 408 -7.74 6.53 6.44
C THR A 408 -8.89 5.96 7.24
N ARG A 409 -9.54 4.92 6.71
CA ARG A 409 -10.66 4.24 7.37
C ARG A 409 -10.22 3.01 8.18
N CYS A 410 -8.99 2.53 8.00
CA CYS A 410 -8.35 1.54 8.83
C CYS A 410 -7.14 2.14 9.56
N PHE A 411 -6.96 1.75 10.81
CA PHE A 411 -5.84 2.16 11.63
C PHE A 411 -5.33 0.97 12.43
N TRP A 412 -4.15 0.46 12.07
CA TRP A 412 -3.52 -0.70 12.70
C TRP A 412 -2.34 -0.23 13.56
N ALA A 413 -2.66 0.19 14.77
CA ALA A 413 -1.69 0.73 15.71
C ALA A 413 -0.70 -0.33 16.19
N LEU A 414 0.58 -0.15 15.90
CA LEU A 414 1.63 -1.04 16.39
C LEU A 414 2.10 -0.61 17.78
N ASP A 415 2.15 -1.58 18.70
CA ASP A 415 2.49 -1.39 20.10
C ASP A 415 3.89 -1.93 20.43
N LYS A 416 4.69 -1.11 21.12
CA LYS A 416 6.04 -1.50 21.55
C LYS A 416 6.02 -2.63 22.59
N ALA A 417 5.07 -2.63 23.50
CA ALA A 417 4.99 -3.66 24.54
C ALA A 417 4.69 -5.03 23.93
N LEU A 418 3.79 -5.08 22.93
CA LEU A 418 3.54 -6.30 22.16
C LEU A 418 4.79 -6.76 21.40
N ALA A 419 5.49 -5.84 20.74
CA ALA A 419 6.73 -6.16 20.03
C ALA A 419 7.82 -6.69 20.97
N TYR A 420 8.03 -6.08 22.13
CA TYR A 420 8.99 -6.54 23.12
C TYR A 420 8.63 -7.90 23.72
N SER A 421 7.36 -8.22 23.86
CA SER A 421 6.88 -9.55 24.25
C SER A 421 6.91 -10.57 23.11
N ARG A 422 7.41 -10.20 21.93
CA ARG A 422 7.43 -11.02 20.70
C ARG A 422 6.04 -11.46 20.24
N HIS A 423 5.04 -10.65 20.52
CA HIS A 423 3.70 -10.82 19.97
C HIS A 423 3.63 -10.11 18.60
N TYR A 424 3.64 -10.88 17.55
CA TYR A 424 3.53 -10.38 16.17
C TYR A 424 2.31 -10.99 15.46
N PRO A 425 1.67 -10.22 14.54
CA PRO A 425 1.88 -8.78 14.34
C PRO A 425 1.56 -7.99 15.62
N ALA A 426 2.35 -6.94 15.89
CA ALA A 426 2.24 -6.16 17.13
C ALA A 426 1.07 -5.14 17.07
N ILE A 427 -0.02 -5.50 16.40
CA ILE A 427 -1.22 -4.67 16.24
C ILE A 427 -2.01 -4.68 17.56
N ASN A 428 -2.10 -3.51 18.19
CA ASN A 428 -2.86 -3.33 19.41
C ASN A 428 -4.36 -3.33 19.09
N TRP A 429 -5.08 -4.30 19.63
CA TRP A 429 -6.51 -4.47 19.40
C TRP A 429 -7.40 -3.45 20.13
N MET A 430 -6.86 -2.69 21.10
CA MET A 430 -7.58 -1.63 21.79
C MET A 430 -7.49 -0.28 21.06
N ASP A 431 -6.36 0.00 20.43
CA ASP A 431 -6.08 1.28 19.78
C ASP A 431 -6.37 1.25 18.26
N SER A 432 -6.53 0.07 17.70
CA SER A 432 -6.80 -0.14 16.28
C SER A 432 -8.29 -0.13 15.97
N TYR A 433 -8.64 0.23 14.74
CA TYR A 433 -10.03 0.21 14.27
C TYR A 433 -10.11 -0.01 12.75
N SER A 434 -11.28 -0.41 12.28
CA SER A 434 -11.68 -0.41 10.88
C SER A 434 -13.11 0.10 10.75
N GLU A 435 -13.29 1.12 9.91
CA GLU A 435 -14.61 1.64 9.56
C GLU A 435 -15.26 0.87 8.40
N TYR A 436 -14.53 -0.05 7.75
CA TYR A 436 -15.04 -0.86 6.65
C TYR A 436 -15.96 -1.99 7.11
N PHE A 437 -15.99 -2.29 8.37
CA PHE A 437 -16.66 -3.49 8.87
C PHE A 437 -18.13 -3.56 8.44
N ASN A 438 -18.87 -2.46 8.57
CA ASN A 438 -20.27 -2.39 8.18
C ASN A 438 -20.48 -2.54 6.66
N ASP A 439 -19.56 -2.00 5.86
CA ASP A 439 -19.62 -2.09 4.40
C ASP A 439 -19.30 -3.52 3.90
N LEU A 440 -18.50 -4.26 4.67
CA LEU A 440 -18.07 -5.62 4.37
C LEU A 440 -18.99 -6.70 4.97
N ASP A 441 -19.87 -6.35 5.91
CA ASP A 441 -20.76 -7.27 6.59
C ASP A 441 -21.61 -8.14 5.62
N PRO A 442 -22.22 -7.60 4.56
CA PRO A 442 -22.94 -8.42 3.58
C PRO A 442 -22.07 -9.49 2.93
N TRP A 443 -20.83 -9.13 2.57
CA TRP A 443 -19.88 -10.06 1.97
C TRP A 443 -19.48 -11.19 2.93
N PHE A 444 -19.21 -10.86 4.18
CA PHE A 444 -18.89 -11.86 5.20
C PHE A 444 -20.07 -12.81 5.48
N LYS A 445 -21.29 -12.30 5.54
CA LYS A 445 -22.50 -13.12 5.72
C LYS A 445 -22.72 -14.08 4.55
N GLU A 446 -22.54 -13.61 3.34
CA GLU A 446 -22.72 -14.42 2.13
C GLU A 446 -21.65 -15.52 2.02
N ASN A 447 -20.38 -15.21 2.32
CA ASN A 447 -19.25 -16.11 2.09
C ASN A 447 -18.89 -16.97 3.30
N LEU A 448 -19.13 -16.51 4.53
CA LEU A 448 -18.75 -17.19 5.77
C LEU A 448 -19.92 -17.51 6.69
N GLY A 449 -21.11 -16.96 6.43
CA GLY A 449 -22.31 -17.14 7.27
C GLY A 449 -22.43 -16.05 8.36
N GLU A 450 -23.64 -15.89 8.87
CA GLU A 450 -23.98 -14.87 9.88
C GLU A 450 -23.21 -15.04 11.20
N ASP A 451 -22.86 -16.26 11.56
CA ASP A 451 -22.14 -16.62 12.78
C ASP A 451 -20.70 -16.06 12.80
N PHE A 452 -20.07 -15.79 11.65
CA PHE A 452 -18.74 -15.15 11.61
C PHE A 452 -18.74 -13.80 12.32
N ILE A 453 -19.74 -12.98 12.05
CA ILE A 453 -19.90 -11.64 12.66
C ILE A 453 -20.15 -11.75 14.17
N GLU A 454 -21.00 -12.71 14.56
CA GLU A 454 -21.26 -12.96 15.98
C GLU A 454 -19.96 -13.36 16.71
N TYR A 455 -19.20 -14.30 16.17
CA TYR A 455 -17.94 -14.75 16.76
C TYR A 455 -16.94 -13.61 16.90
N ARG A 456 -16.77 -12.82 15.84
CA ARG A 456 -15.91 -11.64 15.86
C ARG A 456 -16.31 -10.66 16.98
N ASN A 457 -17.58 -10.35 17.10
CA ASN A 457 -18.07 -9.41 18.12
C ASN A 457 -17.85 -9.95 19.53
N ARG A 458 -18.06 -11.24 19.76
CA ARG A 458 -17.80 -11.88 21.07
C ARG A 458 -16.33 -11.93 21.43
N ILE A 459 -15.45 -12.22 20.47
CA ILE A 459 -13.99 -12.15 20.65
C ILE A 459 -13.56 -10.73 21.05
N SER A 460 -14.07 -9.73 20.34
CA SER A 460 -13.78 -8.32 20.64
C SER A 460 -14.29 -7.90 22.04
N ALA A 461 -15.48 -8.33 22.42
CA ALA A 461 -16.05 -8.05 23.73
C ALA A 461 -15.22 -8.68 24.87
N LEU A 462 -14.75 -9.92 24.70
CA LEU A 462 -13.89 -10.59 25.69
C LEU A 462 -12.55 -9.88 25.88
N LEU A 463 -11.95 -9.38 24.80
CA LEU A 463 -10.71 -8.61 24.88
C LEU A 463 -10.90 -7.26 25.60
N GLN A 464 -12.04 -6.60 25.38
CA GLN A 464 -12.38 -5.36 26.09
C GLN A 464 -12.63 -5.59 27.57
N GLU A 465 -13.37 -6.66 27.91
CA GLU A 465 -13.64 -7.06 29.29
C GLU A 465 -12.34 -7.41 30.02
N GLU A 466 -11.45 -8.18 29.39
CA GLU A 466 -10.11 -8.47 29.93
C GLU A 466 -9.34 -7.19 30.24
N SER A 467 -9.32 -6.23 29.32
CA SER A 467 -8.61 -4.97 29.52
C SER A 467 -9.06 -4.25 30.79
N SER A 468 -10.38 -4.20 31.03
CA SER A 468 -10.95 -3.61 32.23
C SER A 468 -10.61 -4.40 33.50
N LEU A 469 -10.64 -5.74 33.42
CA LEU A 469 -10.26 -6.61 34.53
C LEU A 469 -8.78 -6.51 34.88
N MET A 470 -7.92 -6.37 33.89
CA MET A 470 -6.47 -6.24 34.11
C MET A 470 -6.09 -4.94 34.81
N GLU A 471 -6.87 -3.88 34.71
CA GLU A 471 -6.69 -2.66 35.52
C GLU A 471 -6.96 -2.95 36.99
N ILE A 472 -8.01 -3.75 37.28
CA ILE A 472 -8.31 -4.18 38.66
C ILE A 472 -7.21 -5.09 39.19
N VAL A 473 -6.75 -6.05 38.38
CA VAL A 473 -5.67 -6.98 38.74
C VAL A 473 -4.37 -6.24 39.11
N LYS A 474 -4.04 -5.17 38.39
CA LYS A 474 -2.87 -4.33 38.69
C LYS A 474 -2.95 -3.68 40.08
N LEU A 475 -4.16 -3.37 40.56
CA LEU A 475 -4.36 -2.68 41.83
C LEU A 475 -4.44 -3.63 43.03
N ILE A 476 -5.13 -4.75 42.89
CA ILE A 476 -5.47 -5.64 44.02
C ILE A 476 -5.01 -7.09 43.86
N GLY A 477 -4.42 -7.45 42.72
CA GLY A 477 -4.02 -8.84 42.41
C GLY A 477 -5.12 -9.69 41.79
N SER A 478 -4.73 -10.77 41.11
CA SER A 478 -5.63 -11.70 40.41
C SER A 478 -6.43 -12.60 41.35
N ASP A 479 -5.92 -12.84 42.57
CA ASP A 479 -6.49 -13.82 43.50
C ASP A 479 -7.85 -13.39 44.03
N VAL A 480 -8.14 -12.09 44.02
CA VAL A 480 -9.37 -11.49 44.53
C VAL A 480 -10.53 -11.62 43.53
N LEU A 481 -10.25 -11.87 42.27
CA LEU A 481 -11.28 -11.98 41.24
C LEU A 481 -12.13 -13.25 41.42
N PRO A 482 -13.46 -13.20 41.21
CA PRO A 482 -14.29 -14.39 41.12
C PRO A 482 -13.94 -15.24 39.88
N ASP A 483 -14.31 -16.52 39.93
CA ASP A 483 -13.90 -17.50 38.92
C ASP A 483 -14.45 -17.21 37.52
N ASP A 484 -15.62 -16.59 37.40
CA ASP A 484 -16.17 -16.14 36.11
C ASP A 484 -15.29 -15.04 35.44
N GLN A 485 -14.75 -14.11 36.22
CA GLN A 485 -13.85 -13.08 35.73
C GLN A 485 -12.45 -13.65 35.42
N LYS A 486 -11.96 -14.59 36.22
CA LYS A 486 -10.72 -15.33 35.91
C LYS A 486 -10.86 -16.12 34.61
N LEU A 487 -12.05 -16.69 34.35
CA LEU A 487 -12.33 -17.38 33.09
C LEU A 487 -12.24 -16.44 31.88
N VAL A 488 -12.72 -15.20 31.98
CA VAL A 488 -12.57 -14.20 30.94
C VAL A 488 -11.09 -13.94 30.65
N ILE A 489 -10.25 -13.77 31.67
CA ILE A 489 -8.81 -13.54 31.52
C ILE A 489 -8.12 -14.73 30.83
N GLU A 490 -8.47 -15.97 31.22
CA GLU A 490 -7.89 -17.18 30.58
C GLU A 490 -8.36 -17.33 29.13
N THR A 491 -9.63 -17.06 28.84
CA THR A 491 -10.12 -17.07 27.45
C THR A 491 -9.43 -16.01 26.62
N ALA A 492 -9.27 -14.80 27.13
CA ALA A 492 -8.57 -13.72 26.46
C ALA A 492 -7.09 -14.04 26.23
N ARG A 493 -6.44 -14.77 27.15
CA ARG A 493 -5.08 -15.30 26.94
C ARG A 493 -5.03 -16.24 25.73
N VAL A 494 -6.00 -17.12 25.57
CA VAL A 494 -6.09 -18.01 24.40
C VAL A 494 -6.32 -17.19 23.13
N ILE A 495 -7.17 -16.17 23.18
CA ILE A 495 -7.40 -15.28 22.03
C ILE A 495 -6.09 -14.57 21.64
N ARG A 496 -5.39 -13.98 22.59
CA ARG A 496 -4.13 -13.26 22.32
C ARG A 496 -3.04 -14.18 21.76
N VAL A 497 -2.76 -15.29 22.42
CA VAL A 497 -1.64 -16.17 22.09
C VAL A 497 -2.02 -17.20 21.01
N GLY A 498 -3.22 -17.73 21.05
CA GLY A 498 -3.68 -18.77 20.13
C GLY A 498 -4.28 -18.26 18.83
N PHE A 499 -4.85 -17.03 18.83
CA PHE A 499 -5.52 -16.49 17.67
C PHE A 499 -4.87 -15.22 17.11
N LEU A 500 -4.62 -14.18 17.91
CA LEU A 500 -4.07 -12.92 17.42
C LEU A 500 -2.58 -13.00 17.10
N GLN A 501 -1.79 -13.69 17.92
CA GLN A 501 -0.38 -13.92 17.66
C GLN A 501 -0.22 -14.89 16.49
N GLN A 502 0.53 -14.48 15.47
CA GLN A 502 0.71 -15.21 14.23
C GLN A 502 2.19 -15.31 13.86
N ASN A 503 2.64 -16.50 13.49
CA ASN A 503 4.04 -16.75 13.14
C ASN A 503 4.25 -16.68 11.63
N ALA A 504 4.94 -15.64 11.19
CA ALA A 504 5.24 -15.40 9.78
C ALA A 504 6.13 -16.48 9.12
N PHE A 505 6.81 -17.29 9.91
CA PHE A 505 7.75 -18.33 9.43
C PHE A 505 7.18 -19.75 9.46
N HIS A 506 5.96 -19.94 9.98
CA HIS A 506 5.33 -21.26 10.03
C HIS A 506 4.38 -21.44 8.84
N ALA A 507 4.49 -22.55 8.12
CA ALA A 507 3.75 -22.81 6.88
C ALA A 507 2.22 -22.65 7.02
N ASP A 508 1.64 -23.16 8.12
CA ASP A 508 0.20 -23.13 8.37
C ASP A 508 -0.27 -21.92 9.20
N ASP A 509 0.65 -21.01 9.55
CA ASP A 509 0.34 -19.83 10.37
C ASP A 509 0.71 -18.49 9.70
N THR A 510 1.63 -18.49 8.72
CA THR A 510 2.02 -17.28 7.98
C THR A 510 0.86 -16.70 7.16
N TYR A 511 0.00 -17.57 6.63
CA TYR A 511 -1.26 -17.26 5.97
C TYR A 511 -2.35 -18.18 6.49
N VAL A 512 -3.45 -17.64 6.97
CA VAL A 512 -4.55 -18.43 7.51
C VAL A 512 -5.83 -18.14 6.70
N PRO A 513 -6.44 -19.16 6.04
CA PRO A 513 -7.70 -18.99 5.32
C PRO A 513 -8.82 -18.51 6.24
N LEU A 514 -9.73 -17.70 5.73
CA LEU A 514 -10.87 -17.14 6.50
C LEU A 514 -11.73 -18.23 7.16
N GLU A 515 -11.93 -19.36 6.50
CA GLU A 515 -12.69 -20.48 7.06
C GLU A 515 -12.00 -21.03 8.32
N LYS A 516 -10.69 -21.23 8.29
CA LYS A 516 -9.94 -21.64 9.49
C LYS A 516 -10.01 -20.57 10.58
N GLN A 517 -9.90 -19.29 10.23
CA GLN A 517 -10.06 -18.19 11.19
C GLN A 517 -11.41 -18.25 11.91
N LYS A 518 -12.50 -18.48 11.15
CA LYS A 518 -13.85 -18.67 11.69
C LYS A 518 -13.92 -19.85 12.66
N LEU A 519 -13.39 -21.01 12.26
CA LEU A 519 -13.40 -22.22 13.08
C LEU A 519 -12.55 -22.07 14.35
N MET A 520 -11.45 -21.35 14.30
CA MET A 520 -10.66 -21.01 15.49
C MET A 520 -11.47 -20.18 16.49
N MET A 521 -12.14 -19.13 16.03
CA MET A 521 -13.01 -18.30 16.88
C MET A 521 -14.15 -19.14 17.48
N LYS A 522 -14.82 -19.95 16.66
CA LYS A 522 -15.89 -20.86 17.11
C LYS A 522 -15.41 -21.78 18.23
N THR A 523 -14.26 -22.39 18.08
CA THR A 523 -13.71 -23.35 19.05
C THR A 523 -13.36 -22.68 20.38
N ILE A 524 -12.73 -21.48 20.34
CA ILE A 524 -12.44 -20.70 21.55
C ILE A 524 -13.73 -20.31 22.27
N LEU A 525 -14.72 -19.80 21.55
CA LEU A 525 -15.99 -19.37 22.13
C LEU A 525 -16.81 -20.54 22.65
N HIS A 526 -16.72 -21.72 22.02
CA HIS A 526 -17.36 -22.95 22.51
C HIS A 526 -16.79 -23.36 23.86
N LEU A 527 -15.45 -23.40 24.00
CA LEU A 527 -14.81 -23.68 25.28
C LEU A 527 -15.24 -22.66 26.36
N HIS A 528 -15.23 -21.37 26.02
CA HIS A 528 -15.62 -20.31 26.94
C HIS A 528 -17.06 -20.49 27.43
N ALA A 529 -18.02 -20.71 26.52
CA ALA A 529 -19.43 -20.87 26.86
C ALA A 529 -19.65 -22.08 27.79
N LYS A 530 -19.08 -23.23 27.45
CA LYS A 530 -19.18 -24.44 28.26
C LYS A 530 -18.53 -24.30 29.65
N ALA A 531 -17.35 -23.68 29.68
CA ALA A 531 -16.65 -23.41 30.96
C ALA A 531 -17.44 -22.44 31.83
N LYS A 532 -18.11 -21.44 31.25
CA LYS A 532 -18.96 -20.49 31.96
C LYS A 532 -20.14 -21.18 32.60
N ASP A 533 -20.79 -22.12 31.90
CA ASP A 533 -21.93 -22.90 32.44
C ASP A 533 -21.48 -23.76 33.65
N ILE A 534 -20.27 -24.32 33.62
CA ILE A 534 -19.73 -25.14 34.72
C ILE A 534 -19.37 -24.25 35.92
N VAL A 535 -18.72 -23.10 35.69
CA VAL A 535 -18.42 -22.15 36.78
C VAL A 535 -19.70 -21.63 37.46
N ALA A 536 -20.76 -21.41 36.67
CA ALA A 536 -22.08 -21.02 37.22
C ALA A 536 -22.70 -22.08 38.15
N GLN A 537 -22.28 -23.34 38.03
CA GLN A 537 -22.66 -24.44 38.94
C GLN A 537 -21.79 -24.52 40.21
N ASN A 538 -20.99 -23.47 40.49
CA ASN A 538 -20.03 -23.40 41.59
C ASN A 538 -18.91 -24.46 41.53
N ILE A 539 -18.57 -24.94 40.36
CA ILE A 539 -17.38 -25.78 40.14
C ILE A 539 -16.16 -24.86 39.95
N PRO A 540 -15.10 -25.02 40.75
CA PRO A 540 -13.93 -24.15 40.66
C PRO A 540 -13.28 -24.17 39.31
N LEU A 541 -12.90 -22.99 38.81
CA LEU A 541 -12.19 -22.82 37.51
C LEU A 541 -10.92 -23.66 37.46
N SER A 542 -10.21 -23.86 38.57
CA SER A 542 -9.01 -24.68 38.64
C SER A 542 -9.20 -26.12 38.12
N LYS A 543 -10.40 -26.71 38.30
CA LYS A 543 -10.71 -28.02 37.75
C LYS A 543 -10.75 -28.04 36.25
N ILE A 544 -11.29 -26.96 35.64
CA ILE A 544 -11.37 -26.78 34.19
C ILE A 544 -9.95 -26.57 33.62
N LEU A 545 -9.15 -25.74 34.27
CA LEU A 545 -7.78 -25.44 33.83
C LEU A 545 -6.88 -26.71 33.85
N ASN A 546 -7.06 -27.58 34.85
CA ASN A 546 -6.32 -28.83 34.95
C ASN A 546 -6.59 -29.82 33.81
N LEU A 547 -7.65 -29.62 33.02
CA LEU A 547 -7.92 -30.43 31.82
C LEU A 547 -6.98 -30.13 30.66
N GLY A 548 -6.22 -29.02 30.73
CA GLY A 548 -5.27 -28.60 29.71
C GLY A 548 -5.90 -28.11 28.39
N LEU A 549 -7.22 -27.88 28.36
CA LEU A 549 -7.94 -27.46 27.15
C LEU A 549 -7.52 -26.06 26.67
N PHE A 550 -7.34 -25.10 27.57
CA PHE A 550 -6.91 -23.74 27.23
C PHE A 550 -5.51 -23.76 26.58
N ASP A 551 -4.57 -24.50 27.14
CA ASP A 551 -3.23 -24.62 26.57
C ASP A 551 -3.22 -25.37 25.21
N LYS A 552 -4.09 -26.35 25.06
CA LYS A 552 -4.30 -27.02 23.77
C LYS A 552 -4.78 -26.05 22.70
N LEU A 553 -5.74 -25.19 23.02
CA LEU A 553 -6.27 -24.22 22.07
C LEU A 553 -5.22 -23.16 21.66
N THR A 554 -4.28 -22.81 22.52
CA THR A 554 -3.19 -21.90 22.11
C THR A 554 -2.29 -22.49 21.01
N LYS A 555 -2.24 -23.82 20.88
CA LYS A 555 -1.42 -24.54 19.90
C LYS A 555 -2.19 -24.93 18.64
N MET A 556 -3.52 -24.82 18.61
CA MET A 556 -4.35 -25.25 17.47
C MET A 556 -3.95 -24.59 16.15
N LYS A 557 -3.36 -23.38 16.19
CA LYS A 557 -2.84 -22.67 15.01
C LYS A 557 -1.73 -23.44 14.29
N TYR A 558 -0.97 -24.26 15.01
CA TYR A 558 0.10 -25.13 14.49
C TYR A 558 -0.37 -26.57 14.29
N ASP A 559 -1.15 -27.09 15.24
CA ASP A 559 -1.56 -28.49 15.29
C ASP A 559 -2.60 -28.84 14.20
N ILE A 560 -3.37 -27.85 13.75
CA ILE A 560 -4.37 -28.02 12.70
C ILE A 560 -3.85 -27.38 11.41
N PRO A 561 -3.48 -28.18 10.38
CA PRO A 561 -3.07 -27.66 9.09
C PRO A 561 -4.19 -26.90 8.37
N ASN A 562 -3.83 -25.92 7.54
CA ASN A 562 -4.79 -25.17 6.73
C ASN A 562 -5.62 -26.08 5.79
N SER A 563 -5.06 -27.23 5.40
CA SER A 563 -5.69 -28.21 4.53
C SER A 563 -6.68 -29.18 5.22
N LYS A 564 -6.77 -29.14 6.55
CA LYS A 564 -7.57 -30.08 7.36
C LYS A 564 -8.48 -29.38 8.37
N PRO A 565 -9.39 -28.49 7.94
CA PRO A 565 -10.28 -27.77 8.83
C PRO A 565 -11.24 -28.68 9.61
N GLU A 566 -11.53 -29.89 9.13
CA GLU A 566 -12.35 -30.89 9.81
C GLU A 566 -11.82 -31.30 11.19
N MET A 567 -10.52 -31.15 11.46
CA MET A 567 -9.92 -31.44 12.75
C MET A 567 -10.46 -30.55 13.89
N PHE A 568 -11.06 -29.40 13.58
CA PHE A 568 -11.74 -28.59 14.60
C PHE A 568 -12.93 -29.29 15.24
N ASP A 569 -13.61 -30.18 14.52
CA ASP A 569 -14.71 -30.98 15.09
C ASP A 569 -14.23 -31.94 16.16
N ASP A 570 -13.01 -32.48 16.03
CA ASP A 570 -12.39 -33.32 17.04
C ASP A 570 -12.05 -32.51 18.31
N TYR A 571 -11.61 -31.27 18.15
CA TYR A 571 -11.37 -30.34 19.26
C TYR A 571 -12.65 -30.02 20.02
N ILE A 572 -13.75 -29.77 19.31
CA ILE A 572 -15.06 -29.49 19.91
C ILE A 572 -15.59 -30.72 20.68
N LYS A 573 -15.48 -31.93 20.12
CA LYS A 573 -15.86 -33.18 20.79
C LYS A 573 -15.05 -33.39 22.06
N GLU A 574 -13.73 -33.22 22.02
CA GLU A 574 -12.88 -33.37 23.18
C GLU A 574 -13.21 -32.35 24.28
N ILE A 575 -13.54 -31.11 23.92
CA ILE A 575 -14.01 -30.09 24.86
C ILE A 575 -15.28 -30.58 25.55
N ASP A 576 -16.27 -31.04 24.79
CA ASP A 576 -17.54 -31.52 25.33
C ASP A 576 -17.36 -32.74 26.24
N GLU A 577 -16.57 -33.73 25.83
CA GLU A 577 -16.30 -34.94 26.61
C GLU A 577 -15.57 -34.65 27.93
N LYS A 578 -14.50 -33.86 27.89
CA LYS A 578 -13.72 -33.54 29.09
C LYS A 578 -14.49 -32.66 30.08
N LEU A 579 -15.26 -31.71 29.58
CA LEU A 579 -16.07 -30.83 30.45
C LEU A 579 -17.26 -31.57 31.03
N ALA A 580 -17.89 -32.47 30.29
CA ALA A 580 -18.99 -33.33 30.82
C ALA A 580 -18.48 -34.26 31.94
N ALA A 581 -17.21 -34.65 31.97
CA ALA A 581 -16.65 -35.52 33.02
C ALA A 581 -16.48 -34.81 34.36
N ILE A 582 -16.54 -33.48 34.42
CA ILE A 582 -16.37 -32.70 35.66
C ILE A 582 -17.61 -31.90 36.08
N SER A 583 -18.62 -31.87 35.21
CA SER A 583 -19.92 -31.20 35.46
C SER A 583 -20.88 -32.02 36.36
#